data_2978d7080a0a737563f68e7782f2638d
#
_entry.id   2978d7080a0a737563f68e7782f2638d
#
_cell.length_a   1.000
_cell.length_b   1.000
_cell.length_c   1.000
_cell.angle_alpha   90.00
_cell.angle_beta   90.00
_cell.angle_gamma   90.00
#
_symmetry.space_group_name_H-M   'P 1'
#
loop_
_entity.id
_entity.type
_entity.pdbx_description
1 polymer ?
#
loop_
_entity_poly.entity_id
_entity_poly.type
_entity_poly.pdbx_seq_one_letter_code
_entity_poly.pdbx_strand_id
1 'polypeptide(L)'
;MVCQYKITLHQKNDKLFLDKWYLVPIRKEIDVVFQEIKKVQCKEIKKILTIILSRTIRSCRATTHADLATLVDPISAPYYCAKHGKICKPLFSILSWWETYTKDTIKRLAEFDRLRTNTYQICLTGDSRTINIIEVLEQRHPLLAALVKQQKVRGIFSSPPYVGLIDYHEQHAYAYDLFGFTRHDELEIGPLYKGRGKEAKQSYVNGISVVLNNCKRVLADDYDVFLVANDKFGMYPIIAENAGMKIVNQFKRPVLNRTEKDKNAYSETIFHLKER
;
A
#
# COMPACT_ATOMS: atom_id res chain seq x y z
N MET A 1 -30.73 15.43 18.62
CA MET A 1 -31.14 16.23 17.45
C MET A 1 -30.48 15.59 16.24
N VAL A 2 -31.21 14.76 15.50
CA VAL A 2 -30.68 14.07 14.30
C VAL A 2 -30.87 15.04 13.15
N CYS A 3 -29.75 15.63 12.67
CA CYS A 3 -29.76 16.46 11.48
C CYS A 3 -30.10 15.59 10.27
N GLN A 4 -31.26 15.78 9.68
CA GLN A 4 -31.64 15.19 8.40
C GLN A 4 -30.88 15.89 7.29
N TYR A 5 -29.75 15.32 6.86
CA TYR A 5 -29.11 15.76 5.64
C TYR A 5 -29.83 15.15 4.43
N LYS A 6 -30.43 15.99 3.58
CA LYS A 6 -30.85 15.61 2.23
C LYS A 6 -29.60 15.34 1.40
N ILE A 7 -29.26 14.07 1.23
CA ILE A 7 -28.19 13.65 0.34
C ILE A 7 -28.80 13.52 -1.06
N THR A 8 -28.46 14.45 -1.93
CA THR A 8 -28.77 14.32 -3.36
C THR A 8 -27.82 13.26 -3.93
N LEU A 9 -28.35 12.07 -4.18
CA LEU A 9 -27.62 11.01 -4.87
C LEU A 9 -27.40 11.46 -6.31
N HIS A 10 -26.17 11.75 -6.69
CA HIS A 10 -25.82 11.83 -8.09
C HIS A 10 -26.00 10.44 -8.70
N GLN A 11 -27.05 10.29 -9.50
CA GLN A 11 -27.16 9.18 -10.44
C GLN A 11 -26.08 9.37 -11.49
N LYS A 12 -25.22 8.37 -11.63
CA LYS A 12 -24.86 7.73 -12.91
C LYS A 12 -23.44 7.23 -13.03
N ASN A 13 -23.44 6.08 -13.50
CA ASN A 13 -22.70 5.35 -14.52
C ASN A 13 -21.50 4.60 -14.02
N ASP A 14 -21.55 3.31 -14.38
CA ASP A 14 -20.62 2.24 -14.19
C ASP A 14 -20.37 1.94 -12.71
N LYS A 15 -20.77 0.75 -12.31
CA LYS A 15 -20.72 0.24 -10.94
C LYS A 15 -19.40 0.60 -10.29
N LEU A 16 -19.33 1.75 -9.64
CA LEU A 16 -18.18 2.17 -8.87
C LEU A 16 -17.82 1.05 -7.89
N PHE A 17 -16.53 0.86 -7.65
CA PHE A 17 -16.05 -0.11 -6.67
C PHE A 17 -16.78 0.02 -5.33
N LEU A 18 -17.01 1.27 -4.89
CA LEU A 18 -17.71 1.58 -3.67
C LEU A 18 -19.15 1.06 -3.66
N ASP A 19 -19.88 1.14 -4.77
CA ASP A 19 -21.27 0.68 -4.84
C ASP A 19 -21.37 -0.85 -4.87
N LYS A 20 -20.34 -1.53 -5.39
CA LYS A 20 -20.28 -2.98 -5.39
C LYS A 20 -19.89 -3.56 -4.02
N TRP A 21 -18.93 -2.94 -3.34
CA TRP A 21 -18.24 -3.55 -2.19
C TRP A 21 -18.66 -3.01 -0.83
N TYR A 22 -19.62 -2.08 -0.78
CA TYR A 22 -20.11 -1.53 0.48
C TYR A 22 -21.63 -1.58 0.55
N LEU A 23 -22.14 -2.04 1.68
CA LEU A 23 -23.58 -2.00 1.93
C LEU A 23 -24.06 -0.55 1.95
N VAL A 24 -25.32 -0.32 1.54
CA VAL A 24 -25.90 1.02 1.43
C VAL A 24 -25.73 1.88 2.70
N PRO A 25 -25.93 1.37 3.93
CA PRO A 25 -25.70 2.17 5.14
C PRO A 25 -24.23 2.60 5.27
N ILE A 26 -23.28 1.68 5.01
CA ILE A 26 -21.84 1.94 5.04
C ILE A 26 -21.48 3.02 4.02
N ARG A 27 -21.99 2.90 2.79
CA ARG A 27 -21.71 3.84 1.71
C ARG A 27 -22.16 5.27 2.07
N LYS A 28 -23.36 5.39 2.65
CA LYS A 28 -23.88 6.69 3.11
C LYS A 28 -23.03 7.32 4.22
N GLU A 29 -22.61 6.52 5.20
CA GLU A 29 -21.73 7.01 6.28
C GLU A 29 -20.37 7.44 5.76
N ILE A 30 -19.77 6.69 4.81
CA ILE A 30 -18.53 7.09 4.14
C ILE A 30 -18.66 8.46 3.49
N ASP A 31 -19.75 8.68 2.73
CA ASP A 31 -19.98 9.96 2.05
C ASP A 31 -20.13 11.11 3.04
N VAL A 32 -20.89 10.92 4.12
CA VAL A 32 -21.06 11.95 5.15
C VAL A 32 -19.72 12.31 5.78
N VAL A 33 -18.95 11.31 6.25
CA VAL A 33 -17.65 11.55 6.89
C VAL A 33 -16.68 12.20 5.90
N PHE A 34 -16.67 11.78 4.65
CA PHE A 34 -15.80 12.39 3.65
C PHE A 34 -16.16 13.86 3.36
N GLN A 35 -17.45 14.21 3.29
CA GLN A 35 -17.86 15.60 3.14
C GLN A 35 -17.46 16.46 4.35
N GLU A 36 -17.56 15.94 5.58
CA GLU A 36 -17.08 16.65 6.77
C GLU A 36 -15.56 16.86 6.75
N ILE A 37 -14.79 15.84 6.34
CA ILE A 37 -13.33 15.97 6.17
C ILE A 37 -12.98 17.08 5.15
N LYS A 38 -13.74 17.21 4.06
CA LYS A 38 -13.50 18.27 3.06
C LYS A 38 -13.60 19.66 3.64
N LYS A 39 -14.44 19.89 4.65
CA LYS A 39 -14.63 21.18 5.31
C LYS A 39 -13.48 21.58 6.24
N VAL A 40 -12.64 20.63 6.64
CA VAL A 40 -11.49 20.89 7.53
C VAL A 40 -10.48 21.81 6.84
N GLN A 41 -10.16 22.94 7.45
CA GLN A 41 -9.25 23.94 6.88
C GLN A 41 -7.78 23.57 7.01
N CYS A 42 -7.38 23.03 8.18
CA CYS A 42 -6.00 22.61 8.42
C CYS A 42 -5.63 21.42 7.53
N LYS A 43 -4.64 21.61 6.64
CA LYS A 43 -4.23 20.60 5.65
C LYS A 43 -3.68 19.33 6.32
N GLU A 44 -2.95 19.47 7.39
CA GLU A 44 -2.33 18.37 8.14
C GLU A 44 -3.41 17.51 8.80
N ILE A 45 -4.36 18.13 9.48
CA ILE A 45 -5.50 17.43 10.09
C ILE A 45 -6.35 16.76 9.01
N LYS A 46 -6.61 17.45 7.91
CA LYS A 46 -7.34 16.86 6.77
C LYS A 46 -6.67 15.60 6.25
N LYS A 47 -5.34 15.58 6.08
CA LYS A 47 -4.58 14.41 5.66
C LYS A 47 -4.71 13.26 6.66
N ILE A 48 -4.58 13.55 7.95
CA ILE A 48 -4.70 12.54 9.02
C ILE A 48 -6.10 11.91 9.00
N LEU A 49 -7.15 12.73 8.95
CA LEU A 49 -8.53 12.25 8.89
C LEU A 49 -8.80 11.44 7.61
N THR A 50 -8.22 11.84 6.48
CA THR A 50 -8.31 11.09 5.20
C THR A 50 -7.65 9.72 5.32
N ILE A 51 -6.50 9.61 5.99
CA ILE A 51 -5.83 8.33 6.24
C ILE A 51 -6.68 7.46 7.18
N ILE A 52 -7.26 8.03 8.24
CA ILE A 52 -8.16 7.29 9.14
C ILE A 52 -9.37 6.77 8.36
N LEU A 53 -9.98 7.62 7.53
CA LEU A 53 -11.10 7.21 6.67
C LEU A 53 -10.71 6.09 5.72
N SER A 54 -9.58 6.20 5.05
CA SER A 54 -9.06 5.15 4.14
C SER A 54 -8.89 3.81 4.85
N ARG A 55 -8.31 3.79 6.06
CA ARG A 55 -8.18 2.57 6.88
C ARG A 55 -9.54 2.00 7.27
N THR A 56 -10.46 2.87 7.68
CA THR A 56 -11.84 2.51 8.05
C THR A 56 -12.56 1.86 6.90
N ILE A 57 -12.57 2.50 5.75
CA ILE A 57 -13.23 2.01 4.52
C ILE A 57 -12.70 0.62 4.17
N ARG A 58 -11.39 0.44 4.15
CA ARG A 58 -10.79 -0.86 3.84
C ARG A 58 -11.31 -1.98 4.74
N SER A 59 -11.57 -1.71 6.01
CA SER A 59 -12.07 -2.69 6.97
C SER A 59 -13.59 -2.91 6.91
N CYS A 60 -14.33 -2.02 6.26
CA CYS A 60 -15.79 -2.07 6.18
C CYS A 60 -16.31 -2.66 4.86
N ARG A 61 -15.45 -3.22 4.04
CA ARG A 61 -15.87 -3.90 2.79
C ARG A 61 -16.80 -5.07 3.10
N ALA A 62 -17.82 -5.24 2.27
CA ALA A 62 -18.75 -6.36 2.32
C ALA A 62 -18.08 -7.61 1.75
N THR A 63 -17.10 -8.15 2.47
CA THR A 63 -16.34 -9.34 2.07
C THR A 63 -16.13 -10.26 3.27
N THR A 64 -15.79 -11.54 3.02
CA THR A 64 -15.43 -12.44 4.10
C THR A 64 -14.08 -12.08 4.73
N HIS A 65 -13.84 -12.50 5.96
CA HIS A 65 -12.53 -12.31 6.57
C HIS A 65 -11.40 -13.11 5.90
N ALA A 66 -11.75 -14.12 5.10
CA ALA A 66 -10.79 -14.90 4.33
C ALA A 66 -10.37 -14.20 3.03
N ASP A 67 -11.24 -13.34 2.47
CA ASP A 67 -11.10 -12.75 1.14
C ASP A 67 -10.59 -11.29 1.18
N LEU A 68 -10.04 -10.86 2.30
CA LEU A 68 -9.52 -9.48 2.46
C LEU A 68 -8.41 -9.15 1.46
N ALA A 69 -7.62 -10.13 1.06
CA ALA A 69 -6.52 -9.95 0.10
C ALA A 69 -6.95 -10.17 -1.35
N THR A 70 -8.02 -10.94 -1.59
CA THR A 70 -8.55 -11.20 -2.92
C THR A 70 -10.06 -11.11 -2.85
N LEU A 71 -10.63 -10.09 -3.49
CA LEU A 71 -12.07 -9.86 -3.48
C LEU A 71 -12.74 -10.84 -4.45
N VAL A 72 -13.64 -11.69 -3.92
CA VAL A 72 -14.37 -12.68 -4.72
C VAL A 72 -15.78 -12.15 -5.01
N ASP A 73 -16.65 -12.15 -3.98
CA ASP A 73 -18.01 -11.66 -4.09
C ASP A 73 -18.44 -10.85 -2.86
N PRO A 74 -19.30 -9.83 -3.02
CA PRO A 74 -19.84 -9.08 -1.90
C PRO A 74 -20.74 -9.96 -1.02
N ILE A 75 -20.60 -9.80 0.30
CA ILE A 75 -21.39 -10.49 1.30
C ILE A 75 -22.39 -9.54 1.95
N SER A 76 -23.68 -9.80 1.80
CA SER A 76 -24.77 -8.98 2.38
C SER A 76 -25.52 -9.65 3.53
N ALA A 77 -25.25 -10.93 3.81
CA ALA A 77 -25.92 -11.75 4.81
C ALA A 77 -24.90 -12.40 5.77
N PRO A 78 -25.35 -12.91 6.94
CA PRO A 78 -24.49 -13.69 7.81
C PRO A 78 -23.89 -14.91 7.08
N TYR A 79 -22.61 -15.21 7.37
CA TYR A 79 -21.87 -16.30 6.74
C TYR A 79 -20.99 -17.04 7.74
N TYR A 80 -20.74 -18.32 7.50
CA TYR A 80 -19.77 -19.07 8.29
C TYR A 80 -18.34 -18.61 7.94
N CYS A 81 -17.65 -18.09 8.94
CA CYS A 81 -16.27 -17.63 8.79
C CYS A 81 -15.29 -18.71 9.23
N ALA A 82 -14.64 -19.34 8.26
CA ALA A 82 -13.63 -20.38 8.53
C ALA A 82 -12.43 -19.86 9.33
N LYS A 83 -12.11 -18.56 9.23
CA LYS A 83 -11.03 -17.93 10.01
C LYS A 83 -11.35 -17.84 11.50
N HIS A 84 -12.61 -17.56 11.85
CA HIS A 84 -13.05 -17.38 13.23
C HIS A 84 -13.80 -18.59 13.78
N GLY A 85 -14.06 -19.62 12.98
CA GLY A 85 -14.82 -20.81 13.38
C GLY A 85 -16.28 -20.53 13.80
N LYS A 86 -16.87 -19.42 13.35
CA LYS A 86 -18.22 -18.98 13.79
C LYS A 86 -18.97 -18.24 12.68
N ILE A 87 -20.28 -18.00 12.92
CA ILE A 87 -21.08 -17.13 12.06
C ILE A 87 -20.64 -15.68 12.27
N CYS A 88 -20.17 -15.03 11.19
CA CYS A 88 -19.88 -13.62 11.11
C CYS A 88 -20.98 -12.87 10.34
N LYS A 89 -21.13 -11.59 10.62
CA LYS A 89 -22.12 -10.73 9.96
C LYS A 89 -21.40 -9.62 9.21
N PRO A 90 -21.94 -9.14 8.08
CA PRO A 90 -21.49 -7.92 7.43
C PRO A 90 -21.61 -6.74 8.41
N LEU A 91 -20.80 -5.73 8.19
CA LEU A 91 -20.88 -4.47 8.93
C LEU A 91 -21.99 -3.59 8.36
N PHE A 92 -22.69 -2.85 9.23
CA PHE A 92 -23.75 -1.91 8.85
C PHE A 92 -23.42 -0.47 9.26
N SER A 93 -22.28 -0.24 9.90
CA SER A 93 -21.78 1.09 10.26
C SER A 93 -20.25 1.10 10.28
N ILE A 94 -19.67 2.24 9.90
CA ILE A 94 -18.22 2.47 9.95
C ILE A 94 -17.73 2.94 11.31
N LEU A 95 -18.63 3.39 12.20
CA LEU A 95 -18.29 4.15 13.41
C LEU A 95 -17.33 3.40 14.34
N SER A 96 -17.53 2.11 14.55
CA SER A 96 -16.64 1.29 15.40
C SER A 96 -15.20 1.26 14.86
N TRP A 97 -15.02 1.09 13.56
CA TRP A 97 -13.70 1.11 12.93
C TRP A 97 -13.11 2.52 12.87
N TRP A 98 -13.96 3.52 12.62
CA TRP A 98 -13.54 4.91 12.67
C TRP A 98 -12.97 5.29 14.04
N GLU A 99 -13.67 4.96 15.11
CA GLU A 99 -13.20 5.19 16.48
C GLU A 99 -11.89 4.45 16.77
N THR A 100 -11.84 3.16 16.41
CA THR A 100 -10.66 2.30 16.60
C THR A 100 -9.43 2.87 15.90
N TYR A 101 -9.57 3.24 14.62
CA TYR A 101 -8.44 3.79 13.87
C TYR A 101 -8.09 5.22 14.25
N THR A 102 -9.04 5.99 14.77
CA THR A 102 -8.76 7.30 15.32
C THR A 102 -7.88 7.18 16.57
N LYS A 103 -8.26 6.34 17.52
CA LYS A 103 -7.47 6.08 18.74
C LYS A 103 -6.08 5.53 18.42
N ASP A 104 -5.98 4.55 17.52
CA ASP A 104 -4.71 3.98 17.08
C ASP A 104 -3.82 5.04 16.39
N THR A 105 -4.40 5.88 15.54
CA THR A 105 -3.66 6.93 14.85
C THR A 105 -3.12 7.97 15.81
N ILE A 106 -3.92 8.43 16.78
CA ILE A 106 -3.48 9.37 17.81
C ILE A 106 -2.31 8.79 18.61
N LYS A 107 -2.44 7.53 19.05
CA LYS A 107 -1.36 6.84 19.78
C LYS A 107 -0.07 6.79 18.95
N ARG A 108 -0.16 6.38 17.69
CA ARG A 108 1.01 6.27 16.79
C ARG A 108 1.66 7.62 16.50
N LEU A 109 0.88 8.67 16.34
CA LEU A 109 1.40 10.02 16.15
C LEU A 109 2.16 10.51 17.37
N ALA A 110 1.63 10.26 18.58
CA ALA A 110 2.32 10.61 19.83
C ALA A 110 3.64 9.80 20.00
N GLU A 111 3.63 8.51 19.67
CA GLU A 111 4.84 7.68 19.69
C GLU A 111 5.87 8.17 18.66
N PHE A 112 5.42 8.50 17.45
CA PHE A 112 6.29 9.02 16.39
C PHE A 112 6.89 10.38 16.79
N ASP A 113 6.09 11.29 17.33
CA ASP A 113 6.56 12.61 17.75
C ASP A 113 7.67 12.52 18.80
N ARG A 114 7.57 11.54 19.71
CA ARG A 114 8.61 11.28 20.72
C ARG A 114 9.89 10.68 20.12
N LEU A 115 9.79 9.90 19.05
CA LEU A 115 10.89 9.14 18.46
C LEU A 115 11.54 9.86 17.26
N ARG A 116 10.84 10.81 16.64
CA ARG A 116 11.33 11.49 15.45
C ARG A 116 12.57 12.34 15.76
N THR A 117 13.41 12.46 14.75
CA THR A 117 14.58 13.34 14.76
C THR A 117 14.42 14.45 13.72
N ASN A 118 15.34 15.39 13.66
CA ASN A 118 15.37 16.47 12.66
C ASN A 118 15.94 15.98 11.31
N THR A 119 15.49 14.81 10.85
CA THR A 119 15.84 14.26 9.55
C THR A 119 14.85 14.68 8.49
N TYR A 120 15.34 14.97 7.29
CA TYR A 120 14.47 15.23 6.15
C TYR A 120 13.69 13.98 5.77
N GLN A 121 12.38 14.17 5.52
CA GLN A 121 11.50 13.11 5.06
C GLN A 121 10.60 13.67 3.96
N ILE A 122 10.50 12.98 2.85
CA ILE A 122 9.60 13.35 1.76
C ILE A 122 9.04 12.10 1.06
N CYS A 123 7.76 12.14 0.70
CA CYS A 123 7.15 11.17 -0.18
C CYS A 123 7.12 11.72 -1.62
N LEU A 124 7.67 10.98 -2.54
CA LEU A 124 7.55 11.24 -3.97
C LEU A 124 6.51 10.29 -4.57
N THR A 125 5.75 10.78 -5.55
CA THR A 125 4.75 10.01 -6.29
C THR A 125 5.14 9.96 -7.75
N GLY A 126 5.10 8.78 -8.35
CA GLY A 126 5.42 8.55 -9.75
C GLY A 126 5.72 7.08 -10.03
N ASP A 127 5.93 6.74 -11.28
CA ASP A 127 6.43 5.42 -11.65
C ASP A 127 7.89 5.29 -11.20
N SER A 128 8.15 4.38 -10.26
CA SER A 128 9.48 4.18 -9.69
C SER A 128 10.55 3.75 -10.71
N ARG A 129 10.14 3.27 -11.88
CA ARG A 129 11.05 2.91 -12.97
C ARG A 129 11.62 4.12 -13.71
N THR A 130 10.88 5.23 -13.73
CA THR A 130 11.17 6.38 -14.61
C THR A 130 11.25 7.72 -13.92
N ILE A 131 10.74 7.84 -12.67
CA ILE A 131 10.73 9.09 -11.92
C ILE A 131 12.14 9.68 -11.82
N ASN A 132 12.30 10.93 -12.21
CA ASN A 132 13.52 11.68 -11.95
C ASN A 132 13.49 12.22 -10.51
N ILE A 133 14.10 11.48 -9.60
CA ILE A 133 14.08 11.78 -8.15
C ILE A 133 14.64 13.19 -7.89
N ILE A 134 15.75 13.56 -8.53
CA ILE A 134 16.37 14.87 -8.31
C ILE A 134 15.48 16.01 -8.80
N GLU A 135 14.93 15.91 -9.99
CA GLU A 135 14.04 16.92 -10.55
C GLU A 135 12.79 17.14 -9.68
N VAL A 136 12.15 16.05 -9.24
CA VAL A 136 10.99 16.15 -8.36
C VAL A 136 11.34 16.71 -6.98
N LEU A 137 12.54 16.40 -6.46
CA LEU A 137 13.05 17.01 -5.24
C LEU A 137 13.32 18.50 -5.40
N GLU A 138 13.90 18.93 -6.50
CA GLU A 138 14.16 20.35 -6.80
C GLU A 138 12.87 21.17 -6.79
N GLN A 139 11.80 20.61 -7.36
CA GLN A 139 10.50 21.26 -7.39
C GLN A 139 9.81 21.31 -6.03
N ARG A 140 9.97 20.29 -5.20
CA ARG A 140 9.21 20.12 -3.96
C ARG A 140 9.98 20.49 -2.69
N HIS A 141 11.28 20.27 -2.70
CA HIS A 141 12.15 20.46 -1.54
C HIS A 141 13.60 20.76 -1.95
N PRO A 142 13.89 21.97 -2.45
CA PRO A 142 15.21 22.33 -3.03
C PRO A 142 16.40 22.05 -2.09
N LEU A 143 16.24 22.29 -0.79
CA LEU A 143 17.31 22.01 0.20
C LEU A 143 17.65 20.52 0.26
N LEU A 144 16.65 19.64 0.24
CA LEU A 144 16.89 18.20 0.23
C LEU A 144 17.49 17.76 -1.13
N ALA A 145 17.06 18.37 -2.24
CA ALA A 145 17.66 18.11 -3.55
C ALA A 145 19.15 18.44 -3.56
N ALA A 146 19.54 19.61 -3.03
CA ALA A 146 20.94 20.01 -2.90
C ALA A 146 21.73 19.01 -2.03
N LEU A 147 21.16 18.62 -0.90
CA LEU A 147 21.78 17.65 0.00
C LEU A 147 22.00 16.29 -0.68
N VAL A 148 20.97 15.77 -1.41
CA VAL A 148 21.06 14.50 -2.12
C VAL A 148 22.08 14.58 -3.26
N LYS A 149 22.19 15.70 -3.96
CA LYS A 149 23.23 15.90 -4.99
C LYS A 149 24.63 15.86 -4.41
N GLN A 150 24.84 16.48 -3.24
CA GLN A 150 26.14 16.59 -2.60
C GLN A 150 26.57 15.32 -1.90
N GLN A 151 25.69 14.74 -1.06
CA GLN A 151 26.04 13.62 -0.18
C GLN A 151 25.64 12.25 -0.73
N LYS A 152 24.74 12.24 -1.74
CA LYS A 152 24.13 11.03 -2.26
C LYS A 152 23.32 10.26 -1.20
N VAL A 153 22.58 9.26 -1.63
CA VAL A 153 21.78 8.37 -0.75
C VAL A 153 22.61 7.13 -0.44
N ARG A 154 22.68 6.73 0.81
CA ARG A 154 23.54 5.61 1.23
C ARG A 154 22.88 4.24 1.14
N GLY A 155 21.60 4.18 0.83
CA GLY A 155 20.99 2.86 0.68
C GLY A 155 19.50 2.86 0.35
N ILE A 156 19.01 1.65 0.13
CA ILE A 156 17.61 1.34 -0.12
C ILE A 156 17.16 0.27 0.89
N PHE A 157 15.98 0.49 1.49
CA PHE A 157 15.28 -0.53 2.24
C PHE A 157 13.87 -0.65 1.68
N SER A 158 13.51 -1.81 1.13
CA SER A 158 12.21 -2.00 0.47
C SER A 158 11.68 -3.42 0.61
N SER A 159 10.36 -3.54 0.58
CA SER A 159 9.65 -4.80 0.33
C SER A 159 8.88 -4.65 -0.98
N PRO A 160 9.46 -5.04 -2.11
CA PRO A 160 8.80 -4.96 -3.42
C PRO A 160 7.52 -5.80 -3.47
N PRO A 161 6.58 -5.52 -4.38
CA PRO A 161 5.41 -6.37 -4.56
C PRO A 161 5.83 -7.81 -4.90
N TYR A 162 5.01 -8.80 -4.50
CA TYR A 162 5.29 -10.20 -4.80
C TYR A 162 4.57 -10.61 -6.08
N VAL A 163 5.29 -11.22 -7.02
CA VAL A 163 4.77 -11.59 -8.32
C VAL A 163 3.51 -12.47 -8.19
N GLY A 164 2.43 -12.05 -8.83
CA GLY A 164 1.17 -12.78 -8.92
C GLY A 164 0.52 -13.07 -7.57
N LEU A 165 0.67 -12.18 -6.57
CA LEU A 165 0.08 -12.37 -5.25
C LEU A 165 -1.07 -11.43 -4.97
N ILE A 166 -0.96 -10.16 -5.34
CA ILE A 166 -1.93 -9.11 -5.04
C ILE A 166 -2.07 -8.20 -6.25
N ASP A 167 -3.29 -7.73 -6.52
CA ASP A 167 -3.59 -6.59 -7.37
C ASP A 167 -3.75 -5.37 -6.47
N TYR A 168 -2.69 -4.59 -6.29
CA TYR A 168 -2.67 -3.47 -5.34
C TYR A 168 -3.67 -2.38 -5.74
N HIS A 169 -3.80 -2.08 -7.03
CA HIS A 169 -4.76 -1.11 -7.52
C HIS A 169 -6.21 -1.55 -7.23
N GLU A 170 -6.52 -2.85 -7.43
CA GLU A 170 -7.83 -3.39 -7.09
C GLU A 170 -8.08 -3.36 -5.58
N GLN A 171 -7.09 -3.70 -4.77
CA GLN A 171 -7.21 -3.63 -3.31
C GLN A 171 -7.47 -2.22 -2.79
N HIS A 172 -7.06 -1.20 -3.51
CA HIS A 172 -7.21 0.20 -3.16
C HIS A 172 -8.19 0.97 -4.07
N ALA A 173 -8.97 0.25 -4.90
CA ALA A 173 -9.91 0.86 -5.83
C ALA A 173 -10.90 1.83 -5.15
N TYR A 174 -11.29 1.55 -3.91
CA TYR A 174 -12.09 2.45 -3.09
C TYR A 174 -11.45 3.84 -2.93
N ALA A 175 -10.13 3.92 -2.87
CA ALA A 175 -9.44 5.20 -2.71
C ALA A 175 -9.41 6.00 -4.01
N TYR A 176 -9.28 5.33 -5.14
CA TYR A 176 -9.39 5.97 -6.45
C TYR A 176 -10.78 6.58 -6.63
N ASP A 177 -11.83 5.79 -6.37
CA ASP A 177 -13.22 6.24 -6.48
C ASP A 177 -13.55 7.40 -5.53
N LEU A 178 -13.13 7.32 -4.25
CA LEU A 178 -13.51 8.30 -3.24
C LEU A 178 -12.69 9.58 -3.31
N PHE A 179 -11.38 9.45 -3.54
CA PHE A 179 -10.47 10.59 -3.49
C PHE A 179 -10.17 11.18 -4.88
N GLY A 180 -10.68 10.55 -5.95
CA GLY A 180 -10.55 11.04 -7.32
C GLY A 180 -9.13 10.90 -7.88
N PHE A 181 -8.38 9.90 -7.44
CA PHE A 181 -7.07 9.60 -8.01
C PHE A 181 -7.19 8.86 -9.34
N THR A 182 -6.29 9.12 -10.26
CA THR A 182 -6.17 8.35 -11.50
C THR A 182 -5.59 6.97 -11.21
N ARG A 183 -6.19 5.94 -11.79
CA ARG A 183 -5.75 4.56 -11.66
C ARG A 183 -4.83 4.19 -12.83
N HIS A 184 -3.75 3.48 -12.55
CA HIS A 184 -2.70 3.09 -13.52
C HIS A 184 -2.32 1.63 -13.34
N ASP A 185 -3.25 0.73 -13.55
CA ASP A 185 -3.06 -0.73 -13.38
C ASP A 185 -1.96 -1.28 -14.29
N GLU A 186 -1.81 -0.69 -15.48
CA GLU A 186 -0.79 -1.05 -16.47
C GLU A 186 0.64 -0.84 -15.94
N LEU A 187 0.82 0.06 -14.99
CA LEU A 187 2.12 0.36 -14.37
C LEU A 187 2.46 -0.56 -13.20
N GLU A 188 1.53 -1.40 -12.74
CA GLU A 188 1.75 -2.28 -11.60
C GLU A 188 2.79 -3.36 -11.92
N ILE A 189 3.78 -3.54 -11.02
CA ILE A 189 4.83 -4.55 -11.16
C ILE A 189 4.37 -5.84 -10.49
N GLY A 190 4.24 -6.92 -11.27
CA GLY A 190 3.90 -8.26 -10.79
C GLY A 190 2.49 -8.44 -10.25
N PRO A 191 1.43 -7.82 -10.82
CA PRO A 191 0.07 -7.95 -10.32
C PRO A 191 -0.46 -9.38 -10.43
N LEU A 192 -1.45 -9.70 -9.59
CA LEU A 192 -2.07 -11.03 -9.53
C LEU A 192 -2.72 -11.42 -10.88
N TYR A 193 -3.38 -10.49 -11.56
CA TYR A 193 -4.10 -10.77 -12.81
C TYR A 193 -3.18 -11.24 -13.96
N LYS A 194 -1.88 -10.89 -13.92
CA LYS A 194 -0.88 -11.40 -14.87
C LYS A 194 -0.40 -12.81 -14.53
N GLY A 195 -0.78 -13.33 -13.36
CA GLY A 195 -0.41 -14.66 -12.91
C GLY A 195 1.06 -14.83 -12.57
N ARG A 196 1.54 -16.09 -12.71
CA ARG A 196 2.91 -16.50 -12.33
C ARG A 196 3.61 -17.27 -13.45
N GLY A 197 3.16 -17.12 -14.68
CA GLY A 197 3.78 -17.73 -15.86
C GLY A 197 5.17 -17.18 -16.14
N LYS A 198 5.85 -17.74 -17.13
CA LYS A 198 7.22 -17.33 -17.52
C LYS A 198 7.31 -15.84 -17.87
N GLU A 199 6.35 -15.35 -18.66
CA GLU A 199 6.30 -13.93 -19.07
C GLU A 199 6.08 -12.99 -17.88
N ALA A 200 5.15 -13.34 -16.97
CA ALA A 200 4.89 -12.55 -15.77
C ALA A 200 6.13 -12.45 -14.87
N LYS A 201 6.85 -13.55 -14.69
CA LYS A 201 8.11 -13.56 -13.94
C LYS A 201 9.20 -12.74 -14.62
N GLN A 202 9.34 -12.85 -15.93
CA GLN A 202 10.31 -12.05 -16.68
C GLN A 202 10.00 -10.56 -16.60
N SER A 203 8.71 -10.18 -16.78
CA SER A 203 8.24 -8.80 -16.63
C SER A 203 8.51 -8.26 -15.22
N TYR A 204 8.29 -9.09 -14.19
CA TYR A 204 8.58 -8.74 -12.80
C TYR A 204 10.09 -8.50 -12.58
N VAL A 205 10.94 -9.43 -13.01
CA VAL A 205 12.40 -9.30 -12.93
C VAL A 205 12.87 -8.01 -13.59
N ASN A 206 12.42 -7.77 -14.82
CA ASN A 206 12.76 -6.54 -15.55
C ASN A 206 12.28 -5.29 -14.81
N GLY A 207 11.02 -5.30 -14.32
CA GLY A 207 10.45 -4.14 -13.62
C GLY A 207 11.23 -3.77 -12.37
N ILE A 208 11.56 -4.73 -11.50
CA ILE A 208 12.33 -4.46 -10.27
C ILE A 208 13.77 -4.06 -10.60
N SER A 209 14.40 -4.70 -11.59
CA SER A 209 15.76 -4.34 -12.03
C SER A 209 15.82 -2.88 -12.53
N VAL A 210 14.82 -2.45 -13.30
CA VAL A 210 14.74 -1.05 -13.80
C VAL A 210 14.55 -0.08 -12.63
N VAL A 211 13.73 -0.41 -11.62
CA VAL A 211 13.59 0.42 -10.42
C VAL A 211 14.92 0.59 -9.70
N LEU A 212 15.65 -0.50 -9.47
CA LEU A 212 16.96 -0.45 -8.82
C LEU A 212 17.96 0.39 -9.63
N ASN A 213 18.01 0.22 -10.94
CA ASN A 213 18.86 1.02 -11.83
C ASN A 213 18.48 2.51 -11.82
N ASN A 214 17.18 2.84 -11.75
CA ASN A 214 16.77 4.22 -11.60
C ASN A 214 17.20 4.82 -10.25
N CYS A 215 17.13 4.05 -9.18
CA CYS A 215 17.56 4.47 -7.84
C CYS A 215 19.10 4.69 -7.79
N LYS A 216 19.91 3.91 -8.51
CA LYS A 216 21.37 4.06 -8.54
C LYS A 216 21.84 5.47 -8.91
N ARG A 217 21.04 6.21 -9.68
CA ARG A 217 21.36 7.60 -10.08
C ARG A 217 21.58 8.55 -8.89
N VAL A 218 21.00 8.22 -7.75
CA VAL A 218 21.08 9.03 -6.52
C VAL A 218 21.87 8.35 -5.40
N LEU A 219 22.32 7.10 -5.61
CA LEU A 219 23.10 6.37 -4.61
C LEU A 219 24.56 6.82 -4.59
N ALA A 220 25.19 6.75 -3.42
CA ALA A 220 26.65 6.86 -3.25
C ALA A 220 27.33 5.60 -3.78
N ASP A 221 28.64 5.64 -3.99
CA ASP A 221 29.38 4.49 -4.52
C ASP A 221 29.40 3.31 -3.51
N ASP A 222 29.44 3.62 -2.21
CA ASP A 222 29.34 2.63 -1.14
C ASP A 222 27.92 2.63 -0.54
N TYR A 223 27.00 2.01 -1.26
CA TYR A 223 25.60 1.90 -0.82
C TYR A 223 25.25 0.46 -0.36
N ASP A 224 24.21 0.38 0.46
CA ASP A 224 23.57 -0.86 0.88
C ASP A 224 22.12 -0.94 0.38
N VAL A 225 21.74 -2.07 -0.21
CA VAL A 225 20.34 -2.32 -0.61
C VAL A 225 19.81 -3.53 0.13
N PHE A 226 18.72 -3.35 0.87
CA PHE A 226 18.02 -4.41 1.57
C PHE A 226 16.64 -4.61 0.95
N LEU A 227 16.41 -5.79 0.36
CA LEU A 227 15.13 -6.17 -0.23
C LEU A 227 14.51 -7.32 0.56
N VAL A 228 13.33 -7.08 1.13
CA VAL A 228 12.57 -8.11 1.87
C VAL A 228 11.58 -8.77 0.92
N ALA A 229 11.75 -10.06 0.66
CA ALA A 229 10.92 -10.77 -0.29
C ALA A 229 10.73 -12.26 0.03
N ASN A 230 9.65 -12.81 -0.53
CA ASN A 230 9.48 -14.25 -0.63
C ASN A 230 9.87 -14.70 -2.03
N ASP A 231 11.12 -15.15 -2.18
CA ASP A 231 11.69 -15.56 -3.47
C ASP A 231 11.49 -17.05 -3.76
N LYS A 232 10.23 -17.49 -3.89
CA LYS A 232 9.91 -18.88 -4.24
C LYS A 232 10.40 -19.31 -5.62
N PHE A 233 10.76 -18.37 -6.47
CA PHE A 233 11.08 -18.62 -7.86
C PHE A 233 12.55 -18.33 -8.21
N GLY A 234 13.38 -17.97 -7.24
CA GLY A 234 14.80 -17.67 -7.47
C GLY A 234 15.05 -16.46 -8.37
N MET A 235 14.21 -15.42 -8.27
CA MET A 235 14.28 -14.27 -9.17
C MET A 235 15.27 -13.19 -8.69
N TYR A 236 15.51 -13.09 -7.40
CA TYR A 236 16.34 -12.02 -6.85
C TYR A 236 17.81 -12.05 -7.24
N PRO A 237 18.47 -13.23 -7.42
CA PRO A 237 19.80 -13.27 -8.01
C PRO A 237 19.85 -12.64 -9.41
N ILE A 238 18.85 -12.92 -10.26
CA ILE A 238 18.76 -12.37 -11.61
C ILE A 238 18.47 -10.85 -11.57
N ILE A 239 17.58 -10.42 -10.66
CA ILE A 239 17.31 -8.99 -10.43
C ILE A 239 18.57 -8.24 -10.03
N ALA A 240 19.35 -8.80 -9.09
CA ALA A 240 20.60 -8.19 -8.65
C ALA A 240 21.60 -8.08 -9.81
N GLU A 241 21.79 -9.14 -10.59
CA GLU A 241 22.67 -9.14 -11.74
C GLU A 241 22.26 -8.10 -12.80
N ASN A 242 20.97 -8.06 -13.17
CA ASN A 242 20.44 -7.09 -14.13
C ASN A 242 20.55 -5.64 -13.64
N ALA A 243 20.56 -5.41 -12.33
CA ALA A 243 20.78 -4.11 -11.72
C ALA A 243 22.29 -3.77 -11.53
N GLY A 244 23.22 -4.63 -12.00
CA GLY A 244 24.65 -4.44 -11.77
C GLY A 244 25.05 -4.55 -10.31
N MET A 245 24.30 -5.31 -9.53
CA MET A 245 24.51 -5.53 -8.09
C MET A 245 24.88 -6.99 -7.83
N LYS A 246 25.43 -7.26 -6.65
CA LYS A 246 25.66 -8.63 -6.14
C LYS A 246 25.01 -8.81 -4.79
N ILE A 247 24.50 -9.99 -4.52
CA ILE A 247 23.99 -10.36 -3.20
C ILE A 247 25.20 -10.72 -2.33
N VAL A 248 25.42 -9.93 -1.27
CA VAL A 248 26.54 -10.16 -0.33
C VAL A 248 26.10 -10.94 0.90
N ASN A 249 24.84 -10.81 1.31
CA ASN A 249 24.25 -11.56 2.42
C ASN A 249 22.78 -11.88 2.18
N GLN A 250 22.29 -12.94 2.85
CA GLN A 250 20.88 -13.29 2.89
C GLN A 250 20.49 -13.66 4.32
N PHE A 251 19.44 -13.02 4.83
CA PHE A 251 18.93 -13.28 6.16
C PHE A 251 17.52 -13.87 6.07
N LYS A 252 17.24 -14.94 6.78
CA LYS A 252 15.88 -15.48 6.90
C LYS A 252 15.12 -14.75 8.00
N ARG A 253 13.97 -14.21 7.65
CA ARG A 253 13.02 -13.61 8.58
C ARG A 253 11.82 -14.54 8.75
N PRO A 254 11.68 -15.24 9.87
CA PRO A 254 10.47 -16.00 10.14
C PRO A 254 9.28 -15.06 10.31
N VAL A 255 8.16 -15.38 9.68
CA VAL A 255 6.91 -14.63 9.83
C VAL A 255 5.96 -15.47 10.68
N LEU A 256 5.83 -15.06 11.93
CA LEU A 256 4.98 -15.74 12.91
C LEU A 256 3.53 -15.25 12.81
N ASN A 257 2.59 -16.13 13.13
CA ASN A 257 1.17 -15.81 13.31
C ASN A 257 0.48 -15.12 12.11
N ARG A 258 0.81 -15.54 10.90
CA ARG A 258 0.14 -15.01 9.70
C ARG A 258 -1.36 -15.30 9.70
N THR A 259 -1.72 -16.55 9.88
CA THR A 259 -3.11 -17.01 10.03
C THR A 259 -3.10 -18.36 10.74
N GLU A 260 -4.19 -18.70 11.43
CA GLU A 260 -4.40 -20.04 12.03
C GLU A 260 -4.42 -21.18 10.99
N LYS A 261 -4.50 -20.85 9.70
CA LYS A 261 -4.51 -21.79 8.58
C LYS A 261 -3.13 -22.08 7.98
N ASP A 262 -2.11 -21.31 8.35
CA ASP A 262 -0.75 -21.53 7.84
C ASP A 262 -0.16 -22.79 8.49
N LYS A 263 -0.35 -23.93 7.83
CA LYS A 263 0.19 -25.24 8.28
C LYS A 263 1.70 -25.36 8.13
N ASN A 264 2.34 -24.48 7.35
CA ASN A 264 3.76 -24.52 7.05
C ASN A 264 4.47 -23.27 7.57
N ALA A 265 5.68 -23.45 8.09
CA ALA A 265 6.54 -22.35 8.45
C ALA A 265 6.76 -21.43 7.24
N TYR A 266 6.49 -20.15 7.41
CA TYR A 266 6.69 -19.15 6.38
C TYR A 266 7.84 -18.23 6.77
N SER A 267 8.75 -18.01 5.85
CA SER A 267 9.83 -17.05 6.01
C SER A 267 9.96 -16.16 4.78
N GLU A 268 10.36 -14.94 5.01
CA GLU A 268 10.86 -14.04 3.98
C GLU A 268 12.38 -14.04 4.01
N THR A 269 12.99 -13.73 2.89
CA THR A 269 14.43 -13.51 2.77
C THR A 269 14.67 -12.00 2.70
N ILE A 270 15.63 -11.52 3.47
CA ILE A 270 16.18 -10.18 3.34
C ILE A 270 17.46 -10.35 2.52
N PHE A 271 17.43 -9.88 1.29
CA PHE A 271 18.59 -9.84 0.40
C PHE A 271 19.37 -8.56 0.66
N HIS A 272 20.64 -8.68 0.99
CA HIS A 272 21.56 -7.55 1.10
C HIS A 272 22.40 -7.49 -0.17
N LEU A 273 22.26 -6.41 -0.92
CA LEU A 273 22.94 -6.19 -2.18
C LEU A 273 23.90 -4.99 -2.06
N LYS A 274 25.01 -5.09 -2.79
CA LYS A 274 25.99 -4.01 -3.00
C LYS A 274 26.32 -3.89 -4.50
N GLU A 275 27.04 -2.86 -4.88
CA GLU A 275 27.62 -2.75 -6.22
C GLU A 275 28.43 -3.99 -6.56
N ARG A 276 28.44 -4.41 -7.83
CA ARG A 276 29.15 -5.60 -8.31
C ARG A 276 30.65 -5.40 -8.38
#